data_2cc2600cd4c9cdb0d68cd015ab2c67cc
#
_entry.id   2cc2600cd4c9cdb0d68cd015ab2c67cc
#
_cell.length_a   1.000
_cell.length_b   1.000
_cell.length_c   1.000
_cell.angle_alpha   90.00
_cell.angle_beta   90.00
_cell.angle_gamma   90.00
#
_symmetry.space_group_name_H-M   'P 1'
#
loop_
_entity.id
_entity.type
_entity.pdbx_description
1 polymer ?
#
loop_
_entity_poly.entity_id
_entity_poly.type
_entity_poly.pdbx_seq_one_letter_code
_entity_poly.pdbx_strand_id
1 'polypeptide(L)'
;MELQKGRPENTDNRLDKEIRVYDFLDKLGIQYQRIDHEAAMTMEACEEIDRALGDNTTICKNLFLCNRQETDFYLLLMPGDKPFKTKDLSHICCAAILE
;
A
#
# COMPACT_ATOMS: atom_id res chain seq x y z
N MET A 1 -14.18 10.31 -9.63
CA MET A 1 -12.88 9.65 -9.39
C MET A 1 -12.43 8.94 -10.64
N GLU A 2 -11.24 9.24 -11.08
CA GLU A 2 -10.68 8.65 -12.29
C GLU A 2 -9.30 8.07 -12.02
N LEU A 3 -9.00 6.95 -12.69
CA LEU A 3 -7.65 6.38 -12.69
C LEU A 3 -6.74 7.27 -13.54
N GLN A 4 -5.61 7.65 -12.98
CA GLN A 4 -4.59 8.46 -13.64
C GLN A 4 -3.26 7.71 -13.64
N LYS A 5 -2.48 7.90 -14.70
CA LYS A 5 -1.19 7.21 -14.84
C LYS A 5 -0.08 8.02 -14.18
N GLY A 6 0.72 7.34 -13.37
CA GLY A 6 1.94 7.90 -12.82
C GLY A 6 1.69 8.98 -11.78
N ARG A 7 2.73 9.77 -11.56
CA ARG A 7 2.69 10.84 -10.56
C ARG A 7 1.92 12.06 -11.06
N PRO A 8 1.35 12.88 -10.14
CA PRO A 8 0.69 14.12 -10.55
C PRO A 8 1.70 15.10 -11.14
N GLU A 9 1.23 15.89 -12.12
CA GLU A 9 2.08 16.94 -12.71
C GLU A 9 2.42 18.04 -11.70
N ASN A 10 1.48 18.37 -10.81
CA ASN A 10 1.68 19.37 -9.77
C ASN A 10 1.63 18.70 -8.41
N THR A 11 2.71 18.82 -7.64
CA THR A 11 2.85 18.21 -6.31
C THR A 11 2.85 19.25 -5.17
N ASP A 12 2.54 20.51 -5.45
CA ASP A 12 2.69 21.62 -4.49
C ASP A 12 1.88 21.40 -3.20
N ASN A 13 0.70 20.80 -3.30
CA ASN A 13 -0.17 20.57 -2.15
C ASN A 13 -0.18 19.11 -1.69
N ARG A 14 0.82 18.33 -2.06
CA ARG A 14 0.95 16.92 -1.70
C ARG A 14 1.83 16.73 -0.48
N LEU A 15 1.54 15.68 0.30
CA LEU A 15 2.36 15.34 1.47
C LEU A 15 3.74 14.87 1.04
N ASP A 16 4.75 15.18 1.84
CA ASP A 16 6.13 14.75 1.55
C ASP A 16 6.26 13.24 1.42
N LYS A 17 5.55 12.49 2.26
CA LYS A 17 5.57 11.02 2.19
C LYS A 17 4.96 10.49 0.89
N GLU A 18 3.96 11.18 0.35
CA GLU A 18 3.36 10.83 -0.95
C GLU A 18 4.37 11.05 -2.07
N ILE A 19 5.03 12.19 -2.08
CA ILE A 19 6.04 12.53 -3.08
C ILE A 19 7.19 11.52 -3.04
N ARG A 20 7.63 11.12 -1.86
CA ARG A 20 8.70 10.12 -1.72
C ARG A 20 8.32 8.77 -2.31
N VAL A 21 7.04 8.38 -2.22
CA VAL A 21 6.56 7.14 -2.85
C VAL A 21 6.64 7.25 -4.37
N TYR A 22 6.21 8.38 -4.94
CA TYR A 22 6.32 8.60 -6.39
C TYR A 22 7.77 8.55 -6.86
N ASP A 23 8.66 9.23 -6.14
CA ASP A 23 10.09 9.23 -6.47
C ASP A 23 10.67 7.82 -6.44
N PHE A 24 10.29 7.02 -5.45
CA PHE A 24 10.77 5.65 -5.32
C PHE A 24 10.25 4.74 -6.45
N LEU A 25 8.99 4.84 -6.79
CA LEU A 25 8.41 4.08 -7.89
C LEU A 25 9.04 4.45 -9.23
N ASP A 26 9.27 5.74 -9.45
CA ASP A 26 9.93 6.22 -10.67
C ASP A 26 11.38 5.73 -10.76
N LYS A 27 12.08 5.72 -9.62
CA LYS A 27 13.45 5.19 -9.53
C LYS A 27 13.51 3.71 -9.90
N LEU A 28 12.51 2.94 -9.50
CA LEU A 28 12.42 1.51 -9.81
C LEU A 28 11.92 1.23 -11.24
N GLY A 29 11.46 2.25 -11.95
CA GLY A 29 10.92 2.10 -13.29
C GLY A 29 9.57 1.38 -13.33
N ILE A 30 8.81 1.42 -12.26
CA ILE A 30 7.51 0.77 -12.16
C ILE A 30 6.43 1.67 -12.73
N GLN A 31 5.61 1.12 -13.63
CA GLN A 31 4.42 1.81 -14.11
C GLN A 31 3.28 1.58 -13.12
N TYR A 32 2.53 2.63 -12.81
CA TYR A 32 1.45 2.55 -11.86
C TYR A 32 0.33 3.51 -12.22
N GLN A 33 -0.82 3.26 -11.64
CA GLN A 33 -1.98 4.14 -11.72
C GLN A 33 -2.33 4.62 -10.31
N ARG A 34 -2.94 5.79 -10.24
CA ARG A 34 -3.37 6.36 -8.96
C ARG A 34 -4.80 6.86 -9.04
N ILE A 35 -5.44 6.91 -7.89
CA ILE A 35 -6.71 7.60 -7.69
C ILE A 35 -6.50 8.64 -6.59
N ASP A 36 -6.83 9.88 -6.91
CA ASP A 36 -6.79 10.96 -5.92
C ASP A 36 -8.15 11.06 -5.25
N HIS A 37 -8.17 11.02 -3.93
CA HIS A 37 -9.41 11.10 -3.15
C HIS A 37 -9.11 11.68 -1.79
N GLU A 38 -10.16 12.16 -1.12
CA GLU A 38 -10.04 12.59 0.25
C GLU A 38 -9.93 11.37 1.18
N ALA A 39 -9.55 11.61 2.45
CA ALA A 39 -9.43 10.52 3.42
C ALA A 39 -10.73 9.73 3.50
N ALA A 40 -10.64 8.42 3.26
CA ALA A 40 -11.79 7.54 3.22
C ALA A 40 -12.14 7.10 4.64
N MET A 41 -12.98 7.88 5.32
CA MET A 41 -13.35 7.66 6.71
C MET A 41 -14.63 6.81 6.86
N THR A 42 -15.29 6.46 5.76
CA THR A 42 -16.53 5.68 5.77
C THR A 42 -16.42 4.49 4.82
N MET A 43 -17.23 3.47 5.06
CA MET A 43 -17.31 2.31 4.16
C MET A 43 -17.85 2.70 2.78
N GLU A 44 -18.76 3.67 2.73
CA GLU A 44 -19.31 4.17 1.47
C GLU A 44 -18.23 4.79 0.60
N ALA A 45 -17.34 5.59 1.19
CA ALA A 45 -16.22 6.19 0.48
C ALA A 45 -15.26 5.12 -0.04
N CYS A 46 -15.01 4.07 0.75
CA CYS A 46 -14.17 2.94 0.32
C CYS A 46 -14.79 2.18 -0.85
N GLU A 47 -16.10 1.95 -0.81
CA GLU A 47 -16.82 1.29 -1.90
C GLU A 47 -16.75 2.09 -3.20
N GLU A 48 -16.83 3.41 -3.10
CA GLU A 48 -16.71 4.28 -4.25
C GLU A 48 -15.34 4.19 -4.90
N ILE A 49 -14.30 4.14 -4.08
CA ILE A 49 -12.92 3.94 -4.56
C ILE A 49 -12.78 2.57 -5.23
N ASP A 50 -13.35 1.52 -4.65
CA ASP A 50 -13.33 0.18 -5.22
C ASP A 50 -13.96 0.13 -6.60
N ARG A 51 -15.09 0.80 -6.76
CA ARG A 51 -15.76 0.86 -8.05
C ARG A 51 -14.94 1.59 -9.09
N ALA A 52 -14.24 2.65 -8.69
CA ALA A 52 -13.37 3.40 -9.60
C ALA A 52 -12.16 2.58 -10.03
N LEU A 53 -11.65 1.69 -9.18
CA LEU A 53 -10.53 0.82 -9.50
C LEU A 53 -10.87 -0.29 -10.50
N GLY A 54 -12.14 -0.74 -10.53
CA GLY A 54 -12.60 -1.75 -11.46
C GLY A 54 -12.37 -3.18 -11.00
N ASP A 55 -12.87 -4.14 -11.82
CA ASP A 55 -12.92 -5.56 -11.46
C ASP A 55 -11.56 -6.25 -11.46
N ASN A 56 -10.58 -5.69 -12.20
CA ASN A 56 -9.25 -6.29 -12.32
C ASN A 56 -8.31 -5.90 -11.19
N THR A 57 -8.81 -5.21 -10.18
CA THR A 57 -8.01 -4.70 -9.07
C THR A 57 -8.42 -5.39 -7.78
N THR A 58 -7.43 -5.90 -7.05
CA THR A 58 -7.64 -6.50 -5.74
C THR A 58 -7.09 -5.57 -4.67
N ILE A 59 -7.89 -5.28 -3.67
CA ILE A 59 -7.45 -4.45 -2.55
C ILE A 59 -6.52 -5.27 -1.68
N CYS A 60 -5.36 -4.71 -1.38
CA CYS A 60 -4.41 -5.32 -0.46
C CYS A 60 -4.38 -4.55 0.86
N LYS A 61 -3.96 -5.24 1.91
CA LYS A 61 -3.60 -4.59 3.16
C LYS A 61 -2.10 -4.55 3.30
N ASN A 62 -1.61 -3.50 3.95
CA ASN A 62 -0.20 -3.27 4.18
C ASN A 62 0.10 -3.48 5.65
N LEU A 63 1.03 -4.37 5.96
CA LEU A 63 1.42 -4.67 7.32
C LEU A 63 2.89 -4.29 7.51
N PHE A 64 3.15 -3.41 8.47
CA PHE A 64 4.51 -3.02 8.82
C PHE A 64 4.96 -3.87 10.00
N LEU A 65 5.99 -4.67 9.78
CA LEU A 65 6.42 -5.71 10.69
C LEU A 65 7.89 -5.53 11.07
N CYS A 66 8.29 -6.11 12.17
CA CYS A 66 9.69 -6.15 12.55
C CYS A 66 10.05 -7.53 13.13
N ASN A 67 11.36 -7.80 13.21
CA ASN A 67 11.84 -8.97 13.94
C ASN A 67 11.75 -8.71 15.46
N ARG A 68 11.99 -9.74 16.27
CA ARG A 68 11.88 -9.62 17.72
C ARG A 68 12.85 -8.60 18.30
N GLN A 69 14.02 -8.44 17.70
CA GLN A 69 15.04 -7.49 18.13
C GLN A 69 14.76 -6.05 17.69
N GLU A 70 13.74 -5.85 16.84
CA GLU A 70 13.39 -4.53 16.27
C GLU A 70 14.54 -3.90 15.50
N THR A 71 15.37 -4.72 14.86
CA THR A 71 16.48 -4.25 14.03
C THR A 71 16.19 -4.32 12.54
N ASP A 72 15.35 -5.25 12.12
CA ASP A 72 14.97 -5.43 10.72
C ASP A 72 13.47 -5.21 10.56
N PHE A 73 13.11 -4.47 9.51
CA PHE A 73 11.72 -4.09 9.27
C PHE A 73 11.27 -4.61 7.92
N TYR A 74 9.98 -4.97 7.84
CA TYR A 74 9.39 -5.58 6.66
C TYR A 74 8.07 -4.90 6.35
N LEU A 75 7.80 -4.71 5.07
CA LEU A 75 6.48 -4.29 4.59
C LEU A 75 5.87 -5.45 3.82
N LEU A 76 4.79 -6.00 4.35
CA LEU A 76 4.08 -7.10 3.71
C LEU A 76 2.80 -6.58 3.08
N LEU A 77 2.67 -6.83 1.77
CA LEU A 77 1.44 -6.55 1.04
C LEU A 77 0.75 -7.88 0.75
N MET A 78 -0.52 -7.99 1.13
CA MET A 78 -1.28 -9.22 0.96
C MET A 78 -2.74 -8.90 0.68
N PRO A 79 -3.52 -9.87 0.11
CA PRO A 79 -4.95 -9.63 -0.10
C PRO A 79 -5.66 -9.22 1.18
N GLY A 80 -6.55 -8.22 1.08
CA GLY A 80 -7.21 -7.64 2.24
C GLY A 80 -8.09 -8.61 3.01
N ASP A 81 -8.61 -9.62 2.34
CA ASP A 81 -9.50 -10.64 2.91
C ASP A 81 -8.74 -11.85 3.47
N LYS A 82 -7.44 -11.93 3.26
CA LYS A 82 -6.64 -13.06 3.73
C LYS A 82 -6.18 -12.84 5.18
N PRO A 83 -6.42 -13.82 6.08
CA PRO A 83 -5.93 -13.70 7.46
C PRO A 83 -4.40 -13.69 7.50
N PHE A 84 -3.84 -12.88 8.37
CA PHE A 84 -2.40 -12.82 8.61
C PHE A 84 -2.06 -13.44 9.95
N LYS A 85 -1.01 -14.30 9.95
CA LYS A 85 -0.46 -14.88 11.17
C LYS A 85 1.04 -14.69 11.16
N THR A 86 1.57 -14.05 12.20
CA THR A 86 3.02 -13.81 12.33
C THR A 86 3.82 -15.09 12.30
N LYS A 87 3.26 -16.17 12.83
CA LYS A 87 3.88 -17.49 12.85
C LYS A 87 4.20 -17.98 11.44
N ASP A 88 3.26 -17.82 10.51
CA ASP A 88 3.43 -18.29 9.13
C ASP A 88 4.57 -17.53 8.44
N LEU A 89 4.61 -16.21 8.61
CA LEU A 89 5.67 -15.39 8.02
C LEU A 89 7.02 -15.69 8.66
N SER A 90 7.04 -15.94 9.96
CA SER A 90 8.27 -16.29 10.68
C SER A 90 8.92 -17.55 10.11
N HIS A 91 8.11 -18.54 9.71
CA HIS A 91 8.62 -19.76 9.07
C HIS A 91 9.24 -19.46 7.69
N ILE A 92 8.59 -18.61 6.90
CA ILE A 92 9.09 -18.25 5.56
C ILE A 92 10.38 -17.45 5.64
N CYS A 93 10.44 -16.47 6.54
CA CYS A 93 11.59 -15.58 6.68
C CYS A 93 12.70 -16.13 7.57
N CYS A 94 12.50 -17.27 8.23
CA CYS A 94 13.41 -17.84 9.21
C CYS A 94 13.79 -16.85 10.32
N ALA A 95 12.84 -16.02 10.72
CA ALA A 95 13.02 -14.98 11.74
C ALA A 95 11.76 -14.85 12.58
N ALA A 96 11.93 -14.42 13.84
CA ALA A 96 10.78 -14.11 14.69
C ALA A 96 10.19 -12.77 14.30
N ILE A 97 8.96 -12.78 13.80
CA ILE A 97 8.28 -11.58 13.30
C ILE A 97 7.25 -11.10 14.31
N LEU A 98 7.23 -9.79 14.53
CA LEU A 98 6.24 -9.10 15.36
C LEU A 98 5.51 -8.06 14.51
N GLU A 99 4.26 -7.88 14.83
CA GLU A 99 3.41 -6.89 14.16
C GLU A 99 3.60 -5.49 14.72
#